data_baf02fe2a23385d248fe31144e500398
#
_entry.id   baf02fe2a23385d248fe31144e500398
#
_cell.length_a   1.000
_cell.length_b   1.000
_cell.length_c   1.000
_cell.angle_alpha   90.00
_cell.angle_beta   90.00
_cell.angle_gamma   90.00
#
_symmetry.space_group_name_H-M   'P 1'
#
loop_
_entity.id
_entity.type
_entity.pdbx_description
1 polymer ?
#
loop_
_entity_poly.entity_id
_entity_poly.type
_entity_poly.pdbx_seq_one_letter_code
_entity_poly.pdbx_strand_id
1 'polypeptide(L)'
;YSGSGEIINAGNFNGMDSIKFKEVVTEILEKNGKGKKTINYKLRDWIFTRQRYWGEPIPILHSEAGTKAVDEKDLPLELPEVESYLPTDDGMSPLARNIEWKFVSIDGSKYLRETNTMPQWAGSCWYYLRFLDPNNQSEFASEDSIKYWMPVDLYIGGAEHAVLHLLYSRFWHKVLYDLGYVNTKEPFKKLVNQGMILGNSAYIFRKTNQTGYVSSELENKYSTQKILVDIKYVNEKNELDIDLLKKENPQFNEGVF
;
A
#
# COMPACT_ATOMS: atom_id res chain seq x y z
N TYR A 1 -13.75 31.04 2.95
CA TYR A 1 -14.75 30.58 3.92
C TYR A 1 -15.29 29.23 3.49
N SER A 2 -15.24 28.24 4.34
CA SER A 2 -15.62 26.86 4.05
C SER A 2 -16.86 26.37 4.84
N GLY A 3 -17.45 27.22 5.67
CA GLY A 3 -18.64 26.91 6.46
C GLY A 3 -19.96 27.13 5.72
N SER A 4 -21.06 26.85 6.39
CA SER A 4 -22.42 27.27 5.95
C SER A 4 -22.64 28.78 6.18
N GLY A 5 -23.43 29.41 5.33
CA GLY A 5 -23.72 30.82 5.40
C GLY A 5 -24.97 31.17 4.61
N GLU A 6 -25.38 32.40 4.71
CA GLU A 6 -26.53 32.95 3.98
C GLU A 6 -26.07 33.48 2.61
N ILE A 7 -26.81 33.15 1.57
CA ILE A 7 -26.54 33.61 0.20
C ILE A 7 -26.97 35.08 0.05
N ILE A 8 -26.07 35.90 -0.49
CA ILE A 8 -26.29 37.30 -0.78
C ILE A 8 -25.95 37.61 -2.26
N ASN A 9 -26.52 38.66 -2.83
CA ASN A 9 -26.30 39.12 -4.19
C ASN A 9 -26.63 38.07 -5.27
N ALA A 10 -27.58 37.17 -5.01
CA ALA A 10 -27.99 36.09 -5.91
C ALA A 10 -29.47 36.18 -6.33
N GLY A 11 -30.04 37.41 -6.43
CA GLY A 11 -31.40 37.63 -6.86
C GLY A 11 -32.43 36.93 -5.98
N ASN A 12 -33.25 36.07 -6.58
CA ASN A 12 -34.32 35.35 -5.86
C ASN A 12 -33.81 34.32 -4.82
N PHE A 13 -32.52 34.13 -4.70
CA PHE A 13 -31.91 33.19 -3.75
C PHE A 13 -31.30 33.87 -2.53
N ASN A 14 -31.42 35.22 -2.44
CA ASN A 14 -30.95 35.96 -1.26
C ASN A 14 -31.66 35.48 0.00
N GLY A 15 -30.89 35.32 1.08
CA GLY A 15 -31.37 34.82 2.35
C GLY A 15 -31.48 33.31 2.46
N MET A 16 -31.16 32.57 1.38
CA MET A 16 -31.15 31.11 1.41
C MET A 16 -29.87 30.56 2.08
N ASP A 17 -30.03 29.54 2.88
CA ASP A 17 -28.85 28.78 3.40
C ASP A 17 -28.02 28.20 2.26
N SER A 18 -26.71 28.29 2.39
CA SER A 18 -25.76 27.88 1.33
C SER A 18 -25.80 26.39 0.99
N ILE A 19 -26.16 25.51 1.93
CA ILE A 19 -26.30 24.07 1.69
C ILE A 19 -27.55 23.84 0.82
N LYS A 20 -28.67 24.45 1.20
CA LYS A 20 -29.93 24.37 0.44
C LYS A 20 -29.79 25.02 -0.94
N PHE A 21 -29.05 26.11 -1.05
CA PHE A 21 -28.77 26.77 -2.32
C PHE A 21 -28.02 25.86 -3.30
N LYS A 22 -27.02 25.09 -2.83
CA LYS A 22 -26.31 24.15 -3.69
C LYS A 22 -27.22 23.10 -4.33
N GLU A 23 -28.21 22.61 -3.59
CA GLU A 23 -29.19 21.65 -4.12
C GLU A 23 -30.09 22.31 -5.18
N VAL A 24 -30.68 23.45 -4.83
CA VAL A 24 -31.62 24.18 -5.72
C VAL A 24 -30.92 24.63 -7.00
N VAL A 25 -29.72 25.20 -6.92
CA VAL A 25 -29.01 25.67 -8.11
C VAL A 25 -28.58 24.50 -9.00
N THR A 26 -28.19 23.35 -8.41
CA THR A 26 -27.85 22.13 -9.15
C THR A 26 -29.07 21.64 -9.95
N GLU A 27 -30.24 21.57 -9.34
CA GLU A 27 -31.49 21.18 -10.04
C GLU A 27 -31.84 22.13 -11.19
N ILE A 28 -31.67 23.44 -10.98
CA ILE A 28 -31.92 24.45 -12.02
C ILE A 28 -30.94 24.26 -13.20
N LEU A 29 -29.67 24.01 -12.91
CA LEU A 29 -28.66 23.78 -13.96
C LEU A 29 -28.96 22.51 -14.75
N GLU A 30 -29.38 21.43 -14.07
CA GLU A 30 -29.80 20.19 -14.74
C GLU A 30 -31.01 20.42 -15.64
N LYS A 31 -32.07 21.05 -15.13
CA LYS A 31 -33.29 21.36 -15.91
C LYS A 31 -33.02 22.23 -17.14
N ASN A 32 -32.03 23.11 -17.05
CA ASN A 32 -31.62 23.97 -18.17
C ASN A 32 -30.56 23.34 -19.10
N GLY A 33 -30.16 22.09 -18.87
CA GLY A 33 -29.12 21.41 -19.67
C GLY A 33 -27.72 22.03 -19.52
N LYS A 34 -27.49 22.85 -18.49
CA LYS A 34 -26.22 23.57 -18.25
C LYS A 34 -25.29 22.89 -17.24
N GLY A 35 -25.74 21.82 -16.61
CA GLY A 35 -24.97 21.08 -15.64
C GLY A 35 -25.57 19.72 -15.34
N LYS A 36 -24.84 18.90 -14.57
CA LYS A 36 -25.28 17.58 -14.10
C LYS A 36 -24.82 17.39 -12.67
N LYS A 37 -25.70 16.90 -11.80
CA LYS A 37 -25.33 16.50 -10.45
C LYS A 37 -24.27 15.40 -10.48
N THR A 38 -23.15 15.64 -9.85
CA THR A 38 -22.04 14.69 -9.77
C THR A 38 -21.61 14.51 -8.33
N ILE A 39 -21.36 13.28 -7.95
CA ILE A 39 -20.78 12.94 -6.65
C ILE A 39 -19.30 12.68 -6.86
N ASN A 40 -18.46 13.47 -6.21
CA ASN A 40 -17.01 13.29 -6.20
C ASN A 40 -16.58 12.78 -4.84
N TYR A 41 -15.75 11.74 -4.83
CA TYR A 41 -15.15 11.22 -3.61
C TYR A 41 -13.85 11.95 -3.31
N LYS A 42 -13.58 12.24 -2.04
CA LYS A 42 -12.31 12.86 -1.60
C LYS A 42 -11.12 11.89 -1.63
N LEU A 43 -11.40 10.59 -1.69
CA LEU A 43 -10.36 9.58 -1.82
C LEU A 43 -9.73 9.68 -3.20
N ARG A 44 -8.40 9.60 -3.24
CA ARG A 44 -7.66 9.47 -4.50
C ARG A 44 -7.84 8.05 -5.04
N ASP A 45 -7.74 7.92 -6.36
CA ASP A 45 -7.75 6.62 -7.00
C ASP A 45 -6.63 5.73 -6.43
N TRP A 46 -6.98 4.48 -6.23
CA TRP A 46 -6.05 3.50 -5.71
C TRP A 46 -5.22 2.92 -6.86
N ILE A 47 -3.92 3.19 -6.87
CA ILE A 47 -3.00 2.64 -7.86
C ILE A 47 -2.66 1.21 -7.45
N PHE A 48 -3.18 0.24 -8.21
CA PHE A 48 -3.04 -1.19 -7.94
C PHE A 48 -1.88 -1.83 -8.72
N THR A 49 -0.93 -1.05 -9.21
CA THR A 49 0.21 -1.52 -9.99
C THR A 49 1.53 -1.01 -9.45
N ARG A 50 2.60 -1.79 -9.65
CA ARG A 50 3.97 -1.44 -9.29
C ARG A 50 4.92 -1.82 -10.42
N GLN A 51 5.88 -0.95 -10.72
CA GLN A 51 6.99 -1.18 -11.63
C GLN A 51 8.07 -2.00 -10.92
N ARG A 52 7.71 -3.21 -10.48
CA ARG A 52 8.60 -4.13 -9.77
C ARG A 52 8.46 -5.52 -10.32
N TYR A 53 9.53 -6.29 -10.25
CA TYR A 53 9.51 -7.71 -10.66
C TYR A 53 8.73 -8.56 -9.65
N TRP A 54 9.06 -8.43 -8.36
CA TRP A 54 8.42 -9.21 -7.30
C TRP A 54 7.02 -8.71 -6.98
N GLY A 55 6.05 -9.53 -7.32
CA GLY A 55 4.62 -9.32 -7.14
C GLY A 55 3.84 -10.25 -8.06
N GLU A 56 2.55 -10.43 -7.83
CA GLU A 56 1.68 -11.18 -8.72
C GLU A 56 1.56 -10.45 -10.06
N PRO A 57 1.80 -11.13 -11.20
CA PRO A 57 1.60 -10.53 -12.51
C PRO A 57 0.11 -10.25 -12.76
N ILE A 58 -0.17 -9.18 -13.48
CA ILE A 58 -1.54 -8.77 -13.79
C ILE A 58 -1.98 -9.47 -15.08
N PRO A 59 -3.03 -10.32 -15.06
CA PRO A 59 -3.42 -11.13 -16.21
C PRO A 59 -4.24 -10.33 -17.22
N ILE A 60 -3.63 -9.25 -17.75
CA ILE A 60 -4.24 -8.37 -18.75
C ILE A 60 -3.34 -8.29 -19.99
N LEU A 61 -3.97 -8.29 -21.14
CA LEU A 61 -3.37 -8.11 -22.45
C LEU A 61 -3.84 -6.80 -23.06
N HIS A 62 -2.91 -6.05 -23.64
CA HIS A 62 -3.14 -4.78 -24.32
C HIS A 62 -3.01 -4.94 -25.83
N SER A 63 -3.86 -4.26 -26.59
CA SER A 63 -3.80 -4.14 -28.03
C SER A 63 -4.30 -2.76 -28.47
N GLU A 64 -4.20 -2.44 -29.76
CA GLU A 64 -4.78 -1.22 -30.32
C GLU A 64 -6.32 -1.17 -30.16
N ALA A 65 -6.97 -2.33 -30.12
CA ALA A 65 -8.42 -2.44 -29.90
C ALA A 65 -8.85 -2.31 -28.44
N GLY A 66 -7.89 -2.20 -27.49
CA GLY A 66 -8.14 -2.09 -26.06
C GLY A 66 -7.51 -3.22 -25.26
N THR A 67 -8.04 -3.45 -24.06
CA THR A 67 -7.53 -4.46 -23.11
C THR A 67 -8.46 -5.66 -23.03
N LYS A 68 -7.89 -6.85 -22.80
CA LYS A 68 -8.64 -8.06 -22.45
C LYS A 68 -7.95 -8.85 -21.34
N ALA A 69 -8.71 -9.68 -20.62
CA ALA A 69 -8.15 -10.63 -19.68
C ALA A 69 -7.38 -11.76 -20.39
N VAL A 70 -6.38 -12.32 -19.72
CA VAL A 70 -5.78 -13.60 -20.12
C VAL A 70 -6.82 -14.70 -19.92
N ASP A 71 -6.89 -15.66 -20.85
CA ASP A 71 -7.83 -16.77 -20.74
C ASP A 71 -7.50 -17.67 -19.53
N GLU A 72 -8.53 -18.20 -18.85
CA GLU A 72 -8.35 -19.02 -17.64
C GLU A 72 -7.44 -20.24 -17.84
N LYS A 73 -7.47 -20.84 -19.05
CA LYS A 73 -6.61 -21.98 -19.40
C LYS A 73 -5.11 -21.63 -19.40
N ASP A 74 -4.78 -20.34 -19.51
CA ASP A 74 -3.41 -19.81 -19.55
C ASP A 74 -2.97 -19.26 -18.18
N LEU A 75 -3.76 -19.53 -17.13
CA LEU A 75 -3.42 -19.22 -15.73
C LEU A 75 -2.91 -20.47 -14.99
N PRO A 76 -2.07 -20.30 -13.98
CA PRO A 76 -1.51 -19.06 -13.47
C PRO A 76 -0.50 -18.41 -14.42
N LEU A 77 -0.51 -17.07 -14.48
CA LEU A 77 0.50 -16.32 -15.22
C LEU A 77 1.80 -16.29 -14.40
N GLU A 78 2.81 -16.98 -14.86
CA GLU A 78 4.10 -17.08 -14.19
C GLU A 78 5.05 -15.94 -14.59
N LEU A 79 5.87 -15.50 -13.62
CA LEU A 79 6.92 -14.53 -13.88
C LEU A 79 8.07 -15.20 -14.62
N PRO A 80 8.59 -14.61 -15.71
CA PRO A 80 9.74 -15.14 -16.43
C PRO A 80 11.04 -14.90 -15.66
N GLU A 81 12.04 -15.73 -15.87
CA GLU A 81 13.39 -15.39 -15.43
C GLU A 81 13.90 -14.12 -16.12
N VAL A 82 14.57 -13.26 -15.37
CA VAL A 82 15.15 -12.00 -15.88
C VAL A 82 16.61 -11.88 -15.45
N GLU A 83 17.45 -11.34 -16.32
CA GLU A 83 18.86 -11.09 -16.02
C GLU A 83 19.06 -9.94 -15.01
N SER A 84 18.11 -9.01 -14.92
CA SER A 84 18.18 -7.84 -14.05
C SER A 84 16.82 -7.46 -13.51
N TYR A 85 16.78 -7.12 -12.23
CA TYR A 85 15.60 -6.60 -11.53
C TYR A 85 15.52 -5.08 -11.53
N LEU A 86 16.43 -4.40 -12.21
CA LEU A 86 16.40 -2.95 -12.35
C LEU A 86 15.33 -2.51 -13.37
N PRO A 87 14.70 -1.35 -13.18
CA PRO A 87 13.84 -0.76 -14.19
C PRO A 87 14.56 -0.60 -15.53
N THR A 88 13.81 -0.51 -16.61
CA THR A 88 14.35 -0.15 -17.93
C THR A 88 14.87 1.31 -17.91
N ASP A 89 15.68 1.68 -18.89
CA ASP A 89 16.26 3.03 -18.97
C ASP A 89 15.19 4.13 -19.15
N ASP A 90 14.04 3.76 -19.72
CA ASP A 90 12.85 4.61 -19.86
C ASP A 90 11.90 4.53 -18.64
N GLY A 91 12.32 3.88 -17.55
CA GLY A 91 11.57 3.79 -16.30
C GLY A 91 10.43 2.76 -16.28
N MET A 92 10.37 1.87 -17.27
CA MET A 92 9.40 0.77 -17.28
C MET A 92 9.79 -0.34 -16.28
N SER A 93 8.84 -1.22 -16.00
CA SER A 93 9.05 -2.39 -15.13
C SER A 93 10.19 -3.30 -15.64
N PRO A 94 10.91 -4.00 -14.76
CA PRO A 94 11.88 -5.02 -15.15
C PRO A 94 11.32 -6.07 -16.12
N LEU A 95 10.06 -6.46 -15.99
CA LEU A 95 9.38 -7.39 -16.90
C LEU A 95 9.31 -6.88 -18.34
N ALA A 96 9.32 -5.57 -18.57
CA ALA A 96 9.33 -4.99 -19.90
C ALA A 96 10.62 -5.28 -20.70
N ARG A 97 11.70 -5.72 -20.03
CA ARG A 97 12.96 -6.15 -20.66
C ARG A 97 12.84 -7.53 -21.35
N ASN A 98 12.00 -8.40 -20.80
CA ASN A 98 11.80 -9.73 -21.37
C ASN A 98 10.82 -9.68 -22.55
N ILE A 99 11.38 -9.55 -23.75
CA ILE A 99 10.60 -9.38 -25.00
C ILE A 99 9.74 -10.62 -25.30
N GLU A 100 10.24 -11.81 -25.03
CA GLU A 100 9.54 -13.08 -25.29
C GLU A 100 8.31 -13.21 -24.41
N TRP A 101 8.43 -12.87 -23.11
CA TRP A 101 7.32 -12.88 -22.20
C TRP A 101 6.33 -11.74 -22.46
N LYS A 102 6.85 -10.56 -22.81
CA LYS A 102 6.05 -9.34 -23.00
C LYS A 102 5.06 -9.44 -24.15
N PHE A 103 5.45 -10.09 -25.25
CA PHE A 103 4.59 -10.22 -26.41
C PHE A 103 3.99 -11.62 -26.50
N VAL A 104 2.69 -11.68 -26.80
CA VAL A 104 1.95 -12.92 -27.03
C VAL A 104 1.13 -12.82 -28.32
N SER A 105 1.08 -13.90 -29.09
CA SER A 105 0.25 -13.99 -30.28
C SER A 105 -0.94 -14.93 -29.99
N ILE A 106 -2.14 -14.46 -30.19
CA ILE A 106 -3.38 -15.21 -30.01
C ILE A 106 -4.21 -15.02 -31.31
N ASP A 107 -4.55 -16.12 -31.95
CA ASP A 107 -5.35 -16.13 -33.19
C ASP A 107 -4.80 -15.20 -34.29
N GLY A 108 -3.46 -15.14 -34.41
CA GLY A 108 -2.77 -14.30 -35.36
C GLY A 108 -2.67 -12.81 -34.99
N SER A 109 -3.28 -12.39 -33.92
CA SER A 109 -3.18 -11.03 -33.36
C SER A 109 -2.11 -10.91 -32.31
N LYS A 110 -1.34 -9.82 -32.35
CA LYS A 110 -0.29 -9.54 -31.36
C LYS A 110 -0.87 -8.75 -30.18
N TYR A 111 -0.53 -9.20 -28.98
CA TYR A 111 -0.88 -8.54 -27.73
C TYR A 111 0.39 -8.26 -26.91
N LEU A 112 0.28 -7.24 -26.06
CA LEU A 112 1.29 -6.86 -25.10
C LEU A 112 0.77 -7.26 -23.71
N ARG A 113 1.50 -8.09 -22.96
CA ARG A 113 1.19 -8.36 -21.55
C ARG A 113 1.38 -7.11 -20.71
N GLU A 114 0.55 -6.94 -19.68
CA GLU A 114 0.84 -5.98 -18.63
C GLU A 114 2.16 -6.32 -17.95
N THR A 115 3.09 -5.38 -17.91
CA THR A 115 4.44 -5.59 -17.38
C THR A 115 4.61 -5.09 -15.94
N ASN A 116 3.61 -4.41 -15.40
CA ASN A 116 3.57 -4.10 -13.97
C ASN A 116 3.08 -5.31 -13.18
N THR A 117 3.43 -5.36 -11.92
CA THR A 117 2.92 -6.38 -10.99
C THR A 117 1.97 -5.76 -9.98
N MET A 118 1.17 -6.59 -9.32
CA MET A 118 0.35 -6.17 -8.21
C MET A 118 1.23 -5.81 -6.99
N PRO A 119 0.76 -4.93 -6.07
CA PRO A 119 1.47 -4.70 -4.82
C PRO A 119 1.58 -5.98 -4.01
N GLN A 120 2.62 -6.10 -3.21
CA GLN A 120 2.84 -7.26 -2.33
C GLN A 120 1.65 -7.65 -1.44
N TRP A 121 0.79 -6.68 -1.11
CA TRP A 121 -0.41 -6.91 -0.31
C TRP A 121 -1.56 -7.57 -1.09
N ALA A 122 -1.47 -7.65 -2.41
CA ALA A 122 -2.49 -8.29 -3.23
C ALA A 122 -2.53 -9.81 -3.02
N GLY A 123 -1.38 -10.45 -2.89
CA GLY A 123 -1.31 -11.87 -2.56
C GLY A 123 -1.67 -12.16 -1.11
N SER A 124 -1.12 -11.38 -0.18
CA SER A 124 -1.36 -11.61 1.26
C SER A 124 -2.75 -11.17 1.74
N CYS A 125 -3.49 -10.41 0.95
CA CYS A 125 -4.78 -9.87 1.40
C CYS A 125 -5.89 -10.93 1.56
N TRP A 126 -5.75 -12.10 0.98
CA TRP A 126 -6.73 -13.18 1.03
C TRP A 126 -6.21 -14.48 1.66
N TYR A 127 -4.98 -14.47 2.23
CA TYR A 127 -4.34 -15.66 2.79
C TYR A 127 -5.21 -16.39 3.83
N TYR A 128 -5.99 -15.64 4.63
CA TYR A 128 -6.86 -16.19 5.65
C TYR A 128 -8.00 -17.04 5.07
N LEU A 129 -8.41 -16.79 3.84
CA LEU A 129 -9.35 -17.65 3.11
C LEU A 129 -8.66 -18.93 2.65
N ARG A 130 -7.45 -18.82 2.08
CA ARG A 130 -6.70 -20.00 1.62
C ARG A 130 -6.33 -20.93 2.77
N PHE A 131 -6.11 -20.41 3.97
CA PHE A 131 -5.83 -21.22 5.16
C PHE A 131 -6.99 -22.15 5.56
N LEU A 132 -8.21 -21.86 5.16
CA LEU A 132 -9.37 -22.69 5.45
C LEU A 132 -9.32 -24.03 4.71
N ASP A 133 -8.68 -24.05 3.53
CA ASP A 133 -8.64 -25.23 2.67
C ASP A 133 -7.37 -25.22 1.78
N PRO A 134 -6.17 -25.35 2.39
CA PRO A 134 -4.89 -25.10 1.72
C PRO A 134 -4.55 -26.12 0.61
N ASN A 135 -5.15 -27.29 0.63
CA ASN A 135 -4.87 -28.37 -0.33
C ASN A 135 -5.89 -28.43 -1.48
N ASN A 136 -6.90 -27.58 -1.49
CA ASN A 136 -7.89 -27.53 -2.56
C ASN A 136 -7.25 -27.06 -3.87
N GLN A 137 -7.39 -27.88 -4.92
CA GLN A 137 -6.81 -27.60 -6.24
C GLN A 137 -7.82 -26.98 -7.21
N SER A 138 -9.10 -26.98 -6.89
CA SER A 138 -10.18 -26.47 -7.75
C SER A 138 -10.67 -25.08 -7.37
N GLU A 139 -10.59 -24.74 -6.07
CA GLU A 139 -11.10 -23.49 -5.51
C GLU A 139 -10.10 -22.92 -4.50
N PHE A 140 -10.20 -21.64 -4.19
CA PHE A 140 -9.33 -21.04 -3.17
C PHE A 140 -9.67 -21.53 -1.74
N ALA A 141 -10.92 -21.92 -1.49
CA ALA A 141 -11.40 -22.68 -0.34
C ALA A 141 -12.82 -23.18 -0.63
N SER A 142 -13.18 -24.35 -0.10
CA SER A 142 -14.53 -24.89 -0.25
C SER A 142 -15.58 -24.04 0.43
N GLU A 143 -16.77 -24.01 -0.15
CA GLU A 143 -17.91 -23.24 0.37
C GLU A 143 -18.25 -23.64 1.82
N ASP A 144 -18.16 -24.93 2.16
CA ASP A 144 -18.42 -25.43 3.51
C ASP A 144 -17.40 -24.93 4.52
N SER A 145 -16.12 -24.90 4.15
CA SER A 145 -15.06 -24.31 5.00
C SER A 145 -15.27 -22.83 5.23
N ILE A 146 -15.62 -22.09 4.18
CA ILE A 146 -15.92 -20.66 4.27
C ILE A 146 -17.15 -20.42 5.18
N LYS A 147 -18.21 -21.15 4.99
CA LYS A 147 -19.45 -21.04 5.82
C LYS A 147 -19.19 -21.33 7.29
N TYR A 148 -18.32 -22.28 7.58
CA TYR A 148 -18.04 -22.68 8.95
C TYR A 148 -17.10 -21.72 9.68
N TRP A 149 -16.01 -21.28 9.02
CA TRP A 149 -14.93 -20.54 9.66
C TRP A 149 -15.05 -19.02 9.54
N MET A 150 -15.76 -18.52 8.53
CA MET A 150 -15.85 -17.06 8.30
C MET A 150 -17.06 -16.43 9.00
N PRO A 151 -16.95 -15.15 9.42
CA PRO A 151 -15.74 -14.32 9.42
C PRO A 151 -14.78 -14.71 10.55
N VAL A 152 -13.50 -14.36 10.41
CA VAL A 152 -12.47 -14.58 11.45
C VAL A 152 -12.87 -13.91 12.76
N ASP A 153 -12.86 -14.65 13.86
CA ASP A 153 -13.39 -14.17 15.15
C ASP A 153 -12.52 -13.07 15.77
N LEU A 154 -11.20 -13.25 15.71
CA LEU A 154 -10.23 -12.31 16.28
C LEU A 154 -9.03 -12.16 15.35
N TYR A 155 -8.74 -10.93 14.97
CA TYR A 155 -7.61 -10.58 14.13
C TYR A 155 -6.70 -9.59 14.86
N ILE A 156 -5.42 -9.94 15.02
CA ILE A 156 -4.46 -9.17 15.81
C ILE A 156 -3.33 -8.72 14.88
N GLY A 157 -3.03 -7.43 14.89
CA GLY A 157 -1.97 -6.88 14.05
C GLY A 157 -1.62 -5.45 14.37
N GLY A 158 -0.42 -5.02 13.93
CA GLY A 158 0.10 -3.69 14.19
C GLY A 158 -0.65 -2.57 13.47
N ALA A 159 -0.48 -1.35 13.95
CA ALA A 159 -1.13 -0.15 13.42
C ALA A 159 -0.75 0.15 11.97
N GLU A 160 0.45 -0.22 11.56
CA GLU A 160 0.97 -0.05 10.20
C GLU A 160 0.10 -0.73 9.15
N HIS A 161 -0.59 -1.82 9.52
CA HIS A 161 -1.45 -2.56 8.61
C HIS A 161 -2.80 -1.89 8.32
N ALA A 162 -3.16 -0.83 9.02
CA ALA A 162 -4.44 -0.12 8.82
C ALA A 162 -4.63 0.38 7.38
N VAL A 163 -3.56 0.92 6.78
CA VAL A 163 -3.53 1.41 5.39
C VAL A 163 -2.83 0.47 4.41
N LEU A 164 -2.34 -0.67 4.90
CA LEU A 164 -1.65 -1.70 4.13
C LEU A 164 -2.54 -2.94 4.02
N HIS A 165 -2.15 -4.04 4.68
CA HIS A 165 -2.83 -5.32 4.61
C HIS A 165 -4.34 -5.25 4.91
N LEU A 166 -4.77 -4.53 5.94
CA LEU A 166 -6.18 -4.48 6.33
C LEU A 166 -7.07 -3.79 5.29
N LEU A 167 -6.57 -2.73 4.65
CA LEU A 167 -7.29 -2.06 3.57
C LEU A 167 -7.50 -3.00 2.38
N TYR A 168 -6.43 -3.69 1.95
CA TYR A 168 -6.49 -4.67 0.87
C TYR A 168 -7.40 -5.85 1.20
N SER A 169 -7.25 -6.43 2.38
CA SER A 169 -8.06 -7.57 2.83
C SER A 169 -9.56 -7.24 2.84
N ARG A 170 -9.91 -6.09 3.40
CA ARG A 170 -11.31 -5.66 3.45
C ARG A 170 -11.89 -5.37 2.08
N PHE A 171 -11.14 -4.67 1.22
CA PHE A 171 -11.56 -4.38 -0.15
C PHE A 171 -11.78 -5.67 -0.94
N TRP A 172 -10.78 -6.57 -0.92
CA TRP A 172 -10.83 -7.84 -1.64
C TRP A 172 -11.96 -8.73 -1.15
N HIS A 173 -12.15 -8.82 0.15
CA HIS A 173 -13.24 -9.57 0.74
C HIS A 173 -14.62 -9.06 0.30
N LYS A 174 -14.80 -7.74 0.21
CA LYS A 174 -16.04 -7.15 -0.31
C LYS A 174 -16.27 -7.46 -1.78
N VAL A 175 -15.24 -7.43 -2.61
CA VAL A 175 -15.32 -7.87 -4.02
C VAL A 175 -15.73 -9.33 -4.10
N LEU A 176 -15.11 -10.21 -3.32
CA LEU A 176 -15.48 -11.63 -3.27
C LEU A 176 -16.91 -11.85 -2.76
N TYR A 177 -17.38 -11.02 -1.82
CA TYR A 177 -18.76 -11.05 -1.36
C TYR A 177 -19.73 -10.63 -2.46
N ASP A 178 -19.46 -9.56 -3.17
CA ASP A 178 -20.30 -9.07 -4.27
C ASP A 178 -20.35 -10.06 -5.44
N LEU A 179 -19.29 -10.83 -5.65
CA LEU A 179 -19.22 -11.93 -6.63
C LEU A 179 -19.81 -13.25 -6.13
N GLY A 180 -20.19 -13.35 -4.86
CA GLY A 180 -20.80 -14.54 -4.27
C GLY A 180 -19.83 -15.63 -3.81
N TYR A 181 -18.53 -15.36 -3.76
CA TYR A 181 -17.51 -16.33 -3.33
C TYR A 181 -17.36 -16.46 -1.81
N VAL A 182 -17.78 -15.46 -1.05
CA VAL A 182 -17.80 -15.51 0.42
C VAL A 182 -19.15 -15.09 0.96
N ASN A 183 -19.53 -15.61 2.13
CA ASN A 183 -20.85 -15.42 2.72
C ASN A 183 -20.96 -14.26 3.71
N THR A 184 -19.85 -13.54 3.97
CA THR A 184 -19.80 -12.45 4.94
C THR A 184 -19.30 -11.15 4.30
N LYS A 185 -19.87 -10.01 4.72
CA LYS A 185 -19.50 -8.69 4.19
C LYS A 185 -18.17 -8.17 4.73
N GLU A 186 -17.75 -8.63 5.90
CA GLU A 186 -16.53 -8.22 6.57
C GLU A 186 -15.67 -9.46 6.87
N PRO A 187 -14.35 -9.37 6.68
CA PRO A 187 -13.47 -10.52 6.88
C PRO A 187 -13.25 -10.86 8.36
N PHE A 188 -13.28 -9.85 9.24
CA PHE A 188 -12.91 -9.97 10.64
C PHE A 188 -14.03 -9.45 11.54
N LYS A 189 -14.42 -10.21 12.59
CA LYS A 189 -15.40 -9.79 13.60
C LYS A 189 -14.82 -8.76 14.57
N LYS A 190 -13.57 -8.99 14.98
CA LYS A 190 -12.88 -8.15 15.94
C LYS A 190 -11.42 -7.96 15.53
N LEU A 191 -11.02 -6.70 15.40
CA LEU A 191 -9.63 -6.31 15.20
C LEU A 191 -9.05 -5.82 16.53
N VAL A 192 -7.89 -6.33 16.90
CA VAL A 192 -7.10 -5.84 18.04
C VAL A 192 -5.78 -5.32 17.51
N ASN A 193 -5.57 -4.02 17.69
CA ASN A 193 -4.30 -3.39 17.42
C ASN A 193 -3.54 -3.24 18.74
N GLN A 194 -2.45 -4.00 18.90
CA GLN A 194 -1.64 -3.99 20.10
C GLN A 194 -0.74 -2.75 20.22
N GLY A 195 -0.77 -1.85 19.23
CA GLY A 195 0.17 -0.74 19.15
C GLY A 195 1.52 -1.16 18.56
N MET A 196 2.49 -0.27 18.61
CA MET A 196 3.86 -0.54 18.16
C MET A 196 4.63 -1.27 19.24
N ILE A 197 5.36 -2.32 18.85
CA ILE A 197 6.35 -2.96 19.72
C ILE A 197 7.54 -1.99 19.79
N LEU A 198 7.83 -1.54 20.99
CA LEU A 198 8.94 -0.64 21.26
C LEU A 198 10.17 -1.45 21.66
N GLY A 199 11.29 -1.13 21.06
CA GLY A 199 12.61 -1.59 21.49
C GLY A 199 13.39 -0.45 22.13
N ASN A 200 14.42 -0.78 22.89
CA ASN A 200 15.36 0.21 23.35
C ASN A 200 16.15 0.76 22.18
N SER A 201 16.22 2.09 22.07
CA SER A 201 17.01 2.78 21.05
C SER A 201 18.23 3.42 21.73
N ALA A 202 19.39 3.19 21.15
CA ALA A 202 20.62 3.83 21.57
C ALA A 202 21.04 4.93 20.60
N TYR A 203 21.57 6.01 21.13
CA TYR A 203 21.98 7.16 20.33
C TYR A 203 23.34 7.67 20.73
N ILE A 204 24.09 8.12 19.74
CA ILE A 204 25.27 8.96 19.92
C ILE A 204 24.97 10.37 19.41
N PHE A 205 25.66 11.37 19.92
CA PHE A 205 25.41 12.77 19.60
C PHE A 205 26.65 13.35 18.94
N ARG A 206 26.55 13.52 17.60
CA ARG A 206 27.62 14.14 16.80
C ARG A 206 27.53 15.64 16.91
N LYS A 207 28.65 16.29 17.20
CA LYS A 207 28.75 17.75 17.15
C LYS A 207 28.60 18.26 15.69
N THR A 208 27.79 19.28 15.47
CA THR A 208 27.55 19.81 14.12
C THR A 208 28.57 20.88 13.70
N ASN A 209 29.11 21.58 14.67
CA ASN A 209 30.03 22.74 14.43
C ASN A 209 31.51 22.41 14.62
N GLN A 210 31.83 21.19 15.00
CA GLN A 210 33.20 20.71 15.23
C GLN A 210 33.24 19.17 15.16
N THR A 211 34.44 18.62 15.04
CA THR A 211 34.62 17.15 14.98
C THR A 211 34.35 16.52 16.36
N GLY A 212 33.74 15.31 16.36
CA GLY A 212 33.58 14.48 17.56
C GLY A 212 32.14 14.26 17.97
N TYR A 213 32.03 13.42 18.98
CA TYR A 213 30.78 13.02 19.60
C TYR A 213 30.75 13.46 21.06
N VAL A 214 29.59 13.46 21.66
CA VAL A 214 29.42 13.75 23.09
C VAL A 214 28.43 12.77 23.69
N SER A 215 28.54 12.53 25.01
CA SER A 215 27.55 11.77 25.77
C SER A 215 26.20 12.52 25.83
N SER A 216 25.14 11.79 26.09
CA SER A 216 23.78 12.34 26.23
C SER A 216 23.69 13.44 27.30
N GLU A 217 24.49 13.34 28.36
CA GLU A 217 24.54 14.34 29.45
C GLU A 217 25.05 15.71 28.98
N LEU A 218 25.84 15.72 27.93
CA LEU A 218 26.43 16.92 27.36
C LEU A 218 25.69 17.42 26.10
N GLU A 219 24.64 16.76 25.67
CA GLU A 219 23.87 17.11 24.46
C GLU A 219 23.50 18.61 24.43
N ASN A 220 22.99 19.11 25.54
CA ASN A 220 22.51 20.50 25.64
C ASN A 220 23.64 21.56 25.66
N LYS A 221 24.90 21.15 25.80
CA LYS A 221 26.06 22.07 25.81
C LYS A 221 26.64 22.34 24.41
N TYR A 222 26.25 21.53 23.43
CA TYR A 222 26.77 21.59 22.06
C TYR A 222 25.59 21.57 21.08
N SER A 223 25.82 22.11 19.90
CA SER A 223 24.94 21.88 18.76
C SER A 223 25.20 20.47 18.24
N THR A 224 24.24 19.57 18.34
CA THR A 224 24.42 18.16 18.04
C THR A 224 23.39 17.61 17.04
N GLN A 225 23.80 16.57 16.35
CA GLN A 225 22.93 15.71 15.55
C GLN A 225 22.84 14.34 16.22
N LYS A 226 21.62 13.89 16.50
CA LYS A 226 21.34 12.59 17.08
C LYS A 226 21.49 11.51 16.03
N ILE A 227 22.29 10.49 16.26
CA ILE A 227 22.54 9.36 15.38
C ILE A 227 22.13 8.07 16.09
N LEU A 228 21.28 7.28 15.48
CA LEU A 228 20.87 5.98 15.98
C LEU A 228 22.02 4.99 15.81
N VAL A 229 22.29 4.22 16.86
CA VAL A 229 23.24 3.09 16.86
C VAL A 229 22.55 1.82 17.34
N ASP A 230 23.07 0.68 16.93
CA ASP A 230 22.54 -0.60 17.37
C ASP A 230 22.76 -0.77 18.88
N ILE A 231 21.74 -1.25 19.59
CA ILE A 231 21.78 -1.46 21.04
C ILE A 231 22.88 -2.46 21.47
N LYS A 232 23.34 -3.32 20.57
CA LYS A 232 24.45 -4.26 20.83
C LYS A 232 25.77 -3.56 21.20
N TYR A 233 25.92 -2.27 20.83
CA TYR A 233 27.07 -1.46 21.18
C TYR A 233 26.94 -0.76 22.55
N VAL A 234 25.86 -1.04 23.29
CA VAL A 234 25.63 -0.43 24.59
C VAL A 234 25.60 -1.53 25.66
N ASN A 235 26.43 -1.38 26.68
CA ASN A 235 26.50 -2.31 27.78
C ASN A 235 25.35 -2.16 28.79
N GLU A 236 25.24 -3.05 29.76
CA GLU A 236 24.20 -3.04 30.79
C GLU A 236 24.20 -1.76 31.67
N LYS A 237 25.30 -1.00 31.69
CA LYS A 237 25.41 0.27 32.38
C LYS A 237 25.01 1.47 31.52
N ASN A 238 24.51 1.20 30.31
CA ASN A 238 24.11 2.22 29.34
C ASN A 238 25.30 3.02 28.78
N GLU A 239 26.52 2.42 28.74
CA GLU A 239 27.73 2.98 28.19
C GLU A 239 28.00 2.41 26.80
N LEU A 240 28.49 3.25 25.90
CA LEU A 240 28.81 2.87 24.52
C LEU A 240 30.15 2.09 24.49
N ASP A 241 30.14 0.89 23.90
CA ASP A 241 31.35 0.19 23.51
C ASP A 241 31.92 0.78 22.21
N ILE A 242 32.79 1.76 22.40
CA ILE A 242 33.38 2.54 21.28
C ILE A 242 34.27 1.64 20.41
N ASP A 243 34.99 0.71 21.00
CA ASP A 243 35.92 -0.16 20.27
C ASP A 243 35.14 -1.14 19.37
N LEU A 244 34.07 -1.73 19.87
CA LEU A 244 33.20 -2.57 19.09
C LEU A 244 32.49 -1.80 18.00
N LEU A 245 31.98 -0.60 18.32
CA LEU A 245 31.33 0.27 17.35
C LEU A 245 32.25 0.60 16.18
N LYS A 246 33.49 1.04 16.47
CA LYS A 246 34.49 1.38 15.46
C LYS A 246 34.89 0.15 14.63
N LYS A 247 35.10 -0.98 15.26
CA LYS A 247 35.46 -2.23 14.58
C LYS A 247 34.43 -2.68 13.55
N GLU A 248 33.15 -2.59 13.90
CA GLU A 248 32.07 -3.06 13.02
C GLU A 248 31.54 -2.00 12.07
N ASN A 249 31.79 -0.71 12.36
CA ASN A 249 31.33 0.42 11.55
C ASN A 249 32.50 1.37 11.24
N PRO A 250 33.22 1.13 10.14
CA PRO A 250 34.39 1.94 9.76
C PRO A 250 34.14 3.44 9.66
N GLN A 251 32.91 3.87 9.41
CA GLN A 251 32.52 5.28 9.38
C GLN A 251 32.76 6.03 10.69
N PHE A 252 32.94 5.32 11.80
CA PHE A 252 33.23 5.89 13.11
C PHE A 252 34.72 5.82 13.50
N ASN A 253 35.60 5.27 12.64
CA ASN A 253 37.02 5.08 12.97
C ASN A 253 37.74 6.38 13.32
N GLU A 254 37.44 7.47 12.61
CA GLU A 254 37.99 8.79 12.86
C GLU A 254 37.23 9.61 13.91
N GLY A 255 36.19 9.01 14.49
CA GLY A 255 35.35 9.64 15.50
C GLY A 255 36.08 9.85 16.83
N VAL A 256 36.01 11.06 17.36
CA VAL A 256 36.45 11.41 18.72
C VAL A 256 35.24 11.39 19.62
N PHE A 257 35.23 10.44 20.57
CA PHE A 257 34.14 10.21 21.52
C PHE A 257 34.48 10.83 22.88
#